data_e4586a668cf819ec58b712789d52f1f4
#
_entry.id   e4586a668cf819ec58b712789d52f1f4
#
_cell.length_a   1.000
_cell.length_b   1.000
_cell.length_c   1.000
_cell.angle_alpha   90.00
_cell.angle_beta   90.00
_cell.angle_gamma   90.00
#
_symmetry.space_group_name_H-M   'P 1'
#
loop_
_entity.id
_entity.type
_entity.pdbx_description
1 polymer ?
#
loop_
_entity_poly.entity_id
_entity_poly.type
_entity_poly.pdbx_seq_one_letter_code
_entity_poly.pdbx_strand_id
1 'polypeptide(L)'
;RDPLWSRGLGDVYKRQFEGGAIVSPDAETKQRIDHLKNFGFVDETTVVEPGINGKMSEINAAFGLLQLKHIDEVLAERRRIAAFYRQHLTQVCGITCLTSSAKRHNASYFPIFVEAGYPLDRDALYALFKRKNIHTRRYFYPPITSFPMYSALQSACPAGLPNTYSAADRVICLPIYPGLPDEVVQTVVDTIANAS
;
A
#
# COMPACT_ATOMS: atom_id res chain seq x y z
N ARG A 1 17.17 6.90 20.22
CA ARG A 1 16.28 7.62 19.30
C ARG A 1 16.29 6.86 18.00
N ASP A 2 15.25 6.10 17.69
CA ASP A 2 15.17 5.40 16.41
C ASP A 2 15.24 6.41 15.27
N PRO A 3 16.11 6.22 14.29
CA PRO A 3 16.18 7.11 13.16
C PRO A 3 14.81 7.15 12.46
N LEU A 4 14.35 8.34 12.18
CA LEU A 4 13.02 8.61 11.63
C LEU A 4 12.73 7.88 10.30
N TRP A 5 13.76 7.47 9.57
CA TRP A 5 13.66 6.70 8.33
C TRP A 5 13.46 5.19 8.53
N SER A 6 13.62 4.67 9.75
CA SER A 6 13.63 3.23 10.02
C SER A 6 12.27 2.59 10.24
N ARG A 7 11.17 3.35 10.34
CA ARG A 7 9.86 2.85 10.77
C ARG A 7 8.83 2.68 9.68
N GLY A 8 9.23 2.67 8.43
CA GLY A 8 8.25 2.80 7.35
C GLY A 8 7.50 4.14 7.43
N LEU A 9 8.02 5.06 8.21
CA LEU A 9 7.58 6.44 8.31
C LEU A 9 7.76 7.21 7.00
N GLY A 10 8.45 6.63 6.03
CA GLY A 10 8.42 7.12 4.66
C GLY A 10 7.00 7.32 4.14
N ASP A 11 6.06 6.50 4.57
CA ASP A 11 4.65 6.68 4.28
C ASP A 11 4.05 7.84 5.11
N VAL A 12 4.38 7.94 6.39
CA VAL A 12 3.90 9.02 7.27
C VAL A 12 4.49 10.36 6.84
N TYR A 13 5.78 10.43 6.53
CA TYR A 13 6.40 11.67 6.04
C TYR A 13 5.96 12.07 4.66
N LYS A 14 5.85 11.11 3.74
CA LYS A 14 5.45 11.38 2.36
C LYS A 14 3.96 11.67 2.23
N ARG A 15 3.16 11.35 3.25
CA ARG A 15 1.71 11.57 3.31
C ARG A 15 1.28 12.52 4.42
N GLN A 16 2.18 13.31 4.96
CA GLN A 16 1.82 14.37 5.91
C GLN A 16 0.91 15.43 5.27
N PHE A 17 0.98 15.55 3.94
CA PHE A 17 0.05 16.34 3.15
C PHE A 17 -0.98 15.38 2.54
N GLU A 18 -2.01 15.09 3.31
CA GLU A 18 -3.13 14.25 2.90
C GLU A 18 -3.91 14.90 1.76
N GLY A 19 -4.39 14.08 0.84
CA GLY A 19 -5.20 14.54 -0.27
C GLY A 19 -5.52 13.44 -1.25
N GLY A 20 -6.47 13.72 -2.12
CA GLY A 20 -6.87 12.80 -3.17
C GLY A 20 -7.45 13.54 -4.36
N ALA A 21 -7.60 12.83 -5.47
CA ALA A 21 -8.24 13.34 -6.67
C ALA A 21 -9.28 12.33 -7.16
N ILE A 22 -10.42 12.83 -7.58
CA ILE A 22 -11.46 12.07 -8.23
C ILE A 22 -11.43 12.42 -9.72
N VAL A 23 -11.23 11.41 -10.56
CA VAL A 23 -11.34 11.53 -12.01
C VAL A 23 -12.76 11.12 -12.39
N SER A 24 -13.55 12.08 -12.93
CA SER A 24 -14.92 11.84 -13.34
C SER A 24 -15.00 11.61 -14.86
N PRO A 25 -15.96 10.78 -15.35
CA PRO A 25 -16.10 10.48 -16.76
C PRO A 25 -16.68 11.64 -17.57
N ASP A 26 -17.41 12.55 -16.93
CA ASP A 26 -18.16 13.63 -17.57
C ASP A 26 -18.27 14.87 -16.69
N ALA A 27 -18.73 15.97 -17.26
CA ALA A 27 -18.87 17.26 -16.60
C ALA A 27 -20.00 17.29 -15.56
N GLU A 28 -21.08 16.55 -15.77
CA GLU A 28 -22.21 16.50 -14.86
C GLU A 28 -21.82 15.83 -13.53
N THR A 29 -21.18 14.66 -13.62
CA THR A 29 -20.62 13.97 -12.46
C THR A 29 -19.61 14.85 -11.73
N LYS A 30 -18.73 15.54 -12.46
CA LYS A 30 -17.79 16.48 -11.85
C LYS A 30 -18.49 17.59 -11.08
N GLN A 31 -19.51 18.21 -11.68
CA GLN A 31 -20.26 19.29 -11.06
C GLN A 31 -20.95 18.81 -9.77
N ARG A 32 -21.56 17.62 -9.80
CA ARG A 32 -22.17 17.03 -8.61
C ARG A 32 -21.14 16.81 -7.50
N ILE A 33 -19.95 16.31 -7.83
CA ILE A 33 -18.84 16.15 -6.87
C ILE A 33 -18.41 17.52 -6.31
N ASP A 34 -18.37 18.56 -7.16
CA ASP A 34 -18.01 19.91 -6.70
C ASP A 34 -19.04 20.45 -5.68
N HIS A 35 -20.34 20.20 -5.87
CA HIS A 35 -21.36 20.54 -4.89
C HIS A 35 -21.17 19.71 -3.58
N LEU A 36 -21.05 18.40 -3.70
CA LEU A 36 -20.91 17.51 -2.55
C LEU A 36 -19.70 17.82 -1.67
N LYS A 37 -18.55 18.15 -2.27
CA LYS A 37 -17.33 18.51 -1.51
C LYS A 37 -17.41 19.93 -0.90
N ASN A 38 -18.39 20.74 -1.31
CA ASN A 38 -18.66 22.07 -0.77
C ASN A 38 -20.00 22.12 -0.02
N PHE A 39 -20.22 21.19 0.89
CA PHE A 39 -21.42 21.11 1.74
C PHE A 39 -22.74 20.97 0.99
N GLY A 40 -22.73 20.68 -0.30
CA GLY A 40 -23.91 20.60 -1.17
C GLY A 40 -24.36 21.93 -1.76
N PHE A 41 -23.57 22.99 -1.61
CA PHE A 41 -23.88 24.31 -2.16
C PHE A 41 -23.64 24.37 -3.66
N VAL A 42 -24.59 24.96 -4.38
CA VAL A 42 -24.46 25.35 -5.81
C VAL A 42 -24.11 26.83 -5.96
N ASP A 43 -24.52 27.65 -5.01
CA ASP A 43 -24.19 29.07 -4.88
C ASP A 43 -24.08 29.45 -3.39
N GLU A 44 -24.04 30.75 -3.08
CA GLU A 44 -23.84 31.25 -1.72
C GLU A 44 -24.95 30.82 -0.74
N THR A 45 -26.19 30.60 -1.21
CA THR A 45 -27.36 30.38 -0.37
C THR A 45 -28.12 29.11 -0.66
N THR A 46 -27.88 28.46 -1.79
CA THR A 46 -28.67 27.30 -2.26
C THR A 46 -27.95 25.99 -2.02
N VAL A 47 -28.53 25.13 -1.18
CA VAL A 47 -28.08 23.77 -0.93
C VAL A 47 -28.99 22.80 -1.66
N VAL A 48 -28.42 21.93 -2.51
CA VAL A 48 -29.18 20.98 -3.35
C VAL A 48 -29.04 19.52 -2.91
N GLU A 49 -27.94 19.19 -2.20
CA GLU A 49 -27.65 17.83 -1.73
C GLU A 49 -26.96 17.88 -0.36
N PRO A 50 -27.07 16.82 0.45
CA PRO A 50 -26.26 16.70 1.66
C PRO A 50 -24.79 16.50 1.26
N GLY A 51 -23.92 17.42 1.63
CA GLY A 51 -22.50 17.40 1.32
C GLY A 51 -21.61 17.47 2.54
N ILE A 52 -20.31 17.45 2.30
CA ILE A 52 -19.26 17.54 3.34
C ILE A 52 -18.27 18.66 3.00
N ASN A 53 -17.41 19.01 3.95
CA ASN A 53 -16.23 19.81 3.64
C ASN A 53 -15.13 18.88 3.08
N GLY A 54 -15.19 18.64 1.78
CA GLY A 54 -14.23 17.79 1.07
C GLY A 54 -13.20 18.59 0.26
N LYS A 55 -13.08 19.89 0.53
CA LYS A 55 -12.11 20.75 -0.17
C LYS A 55 -10.69 20.45 0.33
N MET A 56 -9.76 20.35 -0.62
CA MET A 56 -8.34 20.23 -0.31
C MET A 56 -7.75 21.61 -0.02
N SER A 57 -6.85 21.73 0.96
CA SER A 57 -6.12 22.97 1.19
C SER A 57 -5.18 23.27 0.00
N GLU A 58 -4.91 24.54 -0.24
CA GLU A 58 -4.02 24.95 -1.34
C GLU A 58 -2.60 24.43 -1.17
N ILE A 59 -2.11 24.31 0.07
CA ILE A 59 -0.78 23.73 0.36
C ILE A 59 -0.74 22.26 -0.05
N ASN A 60 -1.77 21.49 0.31
CA ASN A 60 -1.85 20.07 -0.06
C ASN A 60 -1.97 19.90 -1.58
N ALA A 61 -2.76 20.77 -2.23
CA ALA A 61 -2.91 20.76 -3.68
C ALA A 61 -1.59 21.11 -4.38
N ALA A 62 -0.89 22.16 -3.93
CA ALA A 62 0.40 22.56 -4.49
C ALA A 62 1.45 21.44 -4.33
N PHE A 63 1.51 20.80 -3.16
CA PHE A 63 2.40 19.67 -2.95
C PHE A 63 2.05 18.48 -3.85
N GLY A 64 0.75 18.18 -4.00
CA GLY A 64 0.27 17.14 -4.92
C GLY A 64 0.68 17.40 -6.37
N LEU A 65 0.55 18.63 -6.84
CA LEU A 65 0.99 19.03 -8.18
C LEU A 65 2.51 18.89 -8.38
N LEU A 66 3.30 19.20 -7.36
CA LEU A 66 4.74 18.98 -7.40
C LEU A 66 5.09 17.50 -7.48
N GLN A 67 4.42 16.65 -6.69
CA GLN A 67 4.62 15.21 -6.75
C GLN A 67 4.26 14.61 -8.13
N LEU A 68 3.22 15.12 -8.78
CA LEU A 68 2.84 14.67 -10.11
C LEU A 68 3.90 14.95 -11.18
N LYS A 69 4.74 15.98 -11.01
CA LYS A 69 5.85 16.25 -11.95
C LYS A 69 6.90 15.14 -11.96
N HIS A 70 7.04 14.39 -10.87
CA HIS A 70 8.03 13.32 -10.69
C HIS A 70 7.42 11.93 -10.72
N ILE A 71 6.12 11.80 -11.02
CA ILE A 71 5.42 10.52 -10.89
C ILE A 71 5.97 9.44 -11.82
N ASP A 72 6.40 9.79 -13.02
CA ASP A 72 6.92 8.84 -14.00
C ASP A 72 8.27 8.25 -13.52
N GLU A 73 9.15 9.07 -12.95
CA GLU A 73 10.41 8.65 -12.35
C GLU A 73 10.15 7.71 -11.16
N VAL A 74 9.23 8.10 -10.28
CA VAL A 74 8.81 7.30 -9.12
C VAL A 74 8.27 5.93 -9.55
N LEU A 75 7.46 5.89 -10.59
CA LEU A 75 6.90 4.65 -11.12
C LEU A 75 7.95 3.79 -11.81
N ALA A 76 8.91 4.40 -12.52
CA ALA A 76 10.01 3.68 -13.16
C ALA A 76 10.89 2.98 -12.10
N GLU A 77 11.30 3.69 -11.05
CA GLU A 77 12.09 3.14 -9.96
C GLU A 77 11.38 1.99 -9.22
N ARG A 78 10.11 2.16 -8.87
CA ARG A 78 9.34 1.08 -8.24
C ARG A 78 9.20 -0.14 -9.14
N ARG A 79 9.01 0.04 -10.44
CA ARG A 79 8.94 -1.08 -11.40
C ARG A 79 10.27 -1.80 -11.52
N ARG A 80 11.39 -1.08 -11.50
CA ARG A 80 12.74 -1.64 -11.50
C ARG A 80 12.94 -2.55 -10.29
N ILE A 81 12.63 -2.07 -9.08
CA ILE A 81 12.75 -2.83 -7.84
C ILE A 81 11.81 -4.05 -7.88
N ALA A 82 10.57 -3.86 -8.32
CA ALA A 82 9.60 -4.95 -8.42
C ALA A 82 10.04 -6.04 -9.41
N ALA A 83 10.65 -5.65 -10.52
CA ALA A 83 11.20 -6.59 -11.50
C ALA A 83 12.35 -7.40 -10.90
N PHE A 84 13.25 -6.73 -10.19
CA PHE A 84 14.37 -7.36 -9.49
C PHE A 84 13.89 -8.40 -8.47
N TYR A 85 12.98 -8.03 -7.57
CA TYR A 85 12.40 -8.97 -6.61
C TYR A 85 11.75 -10.16 -7.30
N ARG A 86 10.96 -9.94 -8.34
CA ARG A 86 10.28 -11.02 -9.07
C ARG A 86 11.27 -11.97 -9.72
N GLN A 87 12.31 -11.43 -10.36
CA GLN A 87 13.36 -12.23 -11.01
C GLN A 87 14.04 -13.20 -10.03
N HIS A 88 14.34 -12.74 -8.82
CA HIS A 88 15.12 -13.52 -7.85
C HIS A 88 14.25 -14.37 -6.91
N LEU A 89 13.05 -13.94 -6.57
CA LEU A 89 12.21 -14.62 -5.59
C LEU A 89 11.28 -15.67 -6.19
N THR A 90 10.99 -15.63 -7.48
CA THR A 90 10.12 -16.63 -8.14
C THR A 90 10.71 -18.04 -8.08
N GLN A 91 12.03 -18.17 -7.94
CA GLN A 91 12.74 -19.44 -7.85
C GLN A 91 12.87 -19.97 -6.42
N VAL A 92 12.50 -19.17 -5.39
CA VAL A 92 12.63 -19.57 -3.99
C VAL A 92 11.46 -20.47 -3.61
N CYS A 93 11.77 -21.70 -3.20
CA CYS A 93 10.76 -22.65 -2.78
C CYS A 93 9.97 -22.11 -1.57
N GLY A 94 8.66 -22.21 -1.62
CA GLY A 94 7.77 -21.71 -0.56
C GLY A 94 7.56 -20.20 -0.53
N ILE A 95 8.05 -19.45 -1.55
CA ILE A 95 7.73 -18.03 -1.73
C ILE A 95 6.92 -17.85 -3.00
N THR A 96 5.76 -17.23 -2.88
CA THR A 96 4.91 -16.89 -4.02
C THR A 96 4.87 -15.38 -4.22
N CYS A 97 5.29 -14.92 -5.41
CA CYS A 97 5.14 -13.53 -5.85
C CYS A 97 3.84 -13.37 -6.63
N LEU A 98 3.03 -12.37 -6.26
CA LEU A 98 1.82 -12.07 -7.02
C LEU A 98 2.16 -11.59 -8.43
N THR A 99 1.49 -12.18 -9.41
CA THR A 99 1.53 -11.71 -10.80
C THR A 99 0.36 -10.76 -11.05
N SER A 100 0.63 -9.68 -11.78
CA SER A 100 -0.42 -8.75 -12.22
C SER A 100 -0.65 -8.90 -13.71
N SER A 101 -1.91 -9.05 -14.12
CA SER A 101 -2.31 -9.00 -15.53
C SER A 101 -2.47 -7.58 -16.06
N ALA A 102 -2.33 -6.57 -15.22
CA ALA A 102 -2.45 -5.17 -15.61
C ALA A 102 -1.31 -4.74 -16.54
N LYS A 103 -1.65 -4.14 -17.67
CA LYS A 103 -0.67 -3.58 -18.63
C LYS A 103 0.21 -2.49 -17.99
N ARG A 104 -0.31 -1.75 -17.02
CA ARG A 104 0.42 -0.77 -16.22
C ARG A 104 0.12 -1.00 -14.74
N HIS A 105 1.17 -1.12 -13.95
CA HIS A 105 1.10 -1.30 -12.51
C HIS A 105 1.89 -0.20 -11.81
N ASN A 106 1.35 0.36 -10.74
CA ASN A 106 2.00 1.44 -9.99
C ASN A 106 3.06 0.95 -9.01
N ALA A 107 3.14 -0.38 -8.80
CA ALA A 107 4.08 -1.02 -7.88
C ALA A 107 4.12 -0.34 -6.49
N SER A 108 2.95 0.08 -5.96
CA SER A 108 2.85 0.73 -4.65
C SER A 108 3.19 -0.21 -3.50
N TYR A 109 2.97 -1.51 -3.69
CA TYR A 109 3.35 -2.59 -2.80
C TYR A 109 4.00 -3.73 -3.58
N PHE A 110 4.86 -4.50 -2.91
CA PHE A 110 5.37 -5.76 -3.43
C PHE A 110 5.07 -6.88 -2.41
N PRO A 111 3.86 -7.46 -2.45
CA PRO A 111 3.50 -8.55 -1.59
C PRO A 111 4.10 -9.86 -2.07
N ILE A 112 4.61 -10.65 -1.11
CA ILE A 112 4.94 -12.05 -1.26
C ILE A 112 4.08 -12.86 -0.29
N PHE A 113 3.80 -14.12 -0.63
CA PHE A 113 3.20 -15.07 0.28
C PHE A 113 4.25 -16.08 0.74
N VAL A 114 4.29 -16.31 2.05
CA VAL A 114 5.10 -17.34 2.67
C VAL A 114 4.25 -18.60 2.76
N GLU A 115 4.61 -19.61 1.96
CA GLU A 115 3.88 -20.87 1.85
C GLU A 115 4.42 -21.92 2.82
N ALA A 116 3.66 -22.98 3.06
CA ALA A 116 4.02 -24.06 3.98
C ALA A 116 5.35 -24.78 3.64
N GLY A 117 5.82 -24.68 2.39
CA GLY A 117 7.12 -25.25 1.96
C GLY A 117 8.34 -24.37 2.25
N TYR A 118 8.16 -23.18 2.80
CA TYR A 118 9.26 -22.29 3.18
C TYR A 118 9.75 -22.64 4.61
N PRO A 119 11.08 -22.54 4.90
CA PRO A 119 11.62 -22.92 6.21
C PRO A 119 11.08 -22.15 7.40
N LEU A 120 10.63 -20.92 7.20
CA LEU A 120 10.08 -20.04 8.22
C LEU A 120 8.61 -19.73 7.92
N ASP A 121 7.80 -19.60 8.97
CA ASP A 121 6.49 -18.99 8.80
C ASP A 121 6.59 -17.47 8.56
N ARG A 122 5.47 -16.85 8.17
CA ARG A 122 5.39 -15.42 7.89
C ARG A 122 5.92 -14.54 9.02
N ASP A 123 5.61 -14.89 10.28
CA ASP A 123 5.97 -14.09 11.43
C ASP A 123 7.44 -14.26 11.83
N ALA A 124 7.99 -15.46 11.67
CA ALA A 124 9.42 -15.73 11.84
C ALA A 124 10.25 -14.97 10.77
N LEU A 125 9.82 -14.99 9.50
CA LEU A 125 10.46 -14.23 8.44
C LEU A 125 10.38 -12.71 8.70
N TYR A 126 9.22 -12.23 9.15
CA TYR A 126 9.05 -10.83 9.55
C TYR A 126 10.01 -10.44 10.69
N ALA A 127 10.16 -11.30 11.71
CA ALA A 127 11.08 -11.09 12.81
C ALA A 127 12.55 -11.13 12.35
N LEU A 128 12.89 -12.00 11.41
CA LEU A 128 14.23 -12.06 10.80
C LEU A 128 14.56 -10.75 10.08
N PHE A 129 13.67 -10.23 9.25
CA PHE A 129 13.84 -8.92 8.61
C PHE A 129 14.05 -7.79 9.63
N LYS A 130 13.24 -7.79 10.70
CA LYS A 130 13.35 -6.79 11.76
C LYS A 130 14.71 -6.83 12.46
N ARG A 131 15.26 -8.04 12.73
CA ARG A 131 16.62 -8.19 13.30
C ARG A 131 17.72 -7.64 12.38
N LYS A 132 17.50 -7.69 11.07
CA LYS A 132 18.40 -7.11 10.06
C LYS A 132 18.12 -5.62 9.77
N ASN A 133 17.30 -4.98 10.57
CA ASN A 133 16.87 -3.59 10.38
C ASN A 133 16.16 -3.34 9.02
N ILE A 134 15.52 -4.37 8.48
CA ILE A 134 14.70 -4.29 7.26
C ILE A 134 13.23 -4.23 7.68
N HIS A 135 12.57 -3.11 7.33
CA HIS A 135 11.18 -2.88 7.73
C HIS A 135 10.22 -3.32 6.64
N THR A 136 9.72 -4.55 6.76
CA THR A 136 8.62 -5.08 5.96
C THR A 136 7.27 -4.76 6.59
N ARG A 137 6.18 -5.01 5.90
CA ARG A 137 4.82 -4.79 6.38
C ARG A 137 3.96 -6.04 6.16
N ARG A 138 3.08 -6.32 7.13
CA ARG A 138 2.07 -7.38 7.02
C ARG A 138 0.76 -6.73 6.56
N TYR A 139 0.66 -6.32 5.31
CA TYR A 139 -0.48 -5.60 4.77
C TYR A 139 -1.50 -6.53 4.10
N PHE A 140 -2.69 -6.67 4.66
CA PHE A 140 -3.13 -6.01 5.89
C PHE A 140 -3.43 -7.08 6.93
N TYR A 141 -2.76 -7.00 8.06
CA TYR A 141 -2.92 -7.90 9.19
C TYR A 141 -2.98 -7.08 10.49
N PRO A 142 -3.92 -7.38 11.39
CA PRO A 142 -5.01 -8.34 11.21
C PRO A 142 -6.07 -7.85 10.22
N PRO A 143 -6.91 -8.74 9.64
CA PRO A 143 -8.03 -8.34 8.79
C PRO A 143 -8.98 -7.39 9.52
N ILE A 144 -9.55 -6.43 8.82
CA ILE A 144 -10.51 -5.46 9.38
C ILE A 144 -11.68 -6.16 10.09
N THR A 145 -12.13 -7.29 9.54
CA THR A 145 -13.22 -8.11 10.08
C THR A 145 -12.91 -8.73 11.44
N SER A 146 -11.65 -8.78 11.86
CA SER A 146 -11.24 -9.24 13.18
C SER A 146 -11.16 -8.11 14.22
N PHE A 147 -11.36 -6.87 13.83
CA PHE A 147 -11.33 -5.74 14.76
C PHE A 147 -12.55 -5.78 15.70
N PRO A 148 -12.36 -5.48 17.00
CA PRO A 148 -13.45 -5.60 18.00
C PRO A 148 -14.76 -4.92 17.57
N MET A 149 -14.68 -3.74 16.91
CA MET A 149 -15.85 -3.00 16.48
C MET A 149 -16.59 -3.63 15.29
N TYR A 150 -15.99 -4.57 14.56
CA TYR A 150 -16.58 -5.19 13.38
C TYR A 150 -16.78 -6.69 13.50
N SER A 151 -16.09 -7.35 14.44
CA SER A 151 -16.06 -8.83 14.56
C SER A 151 -17.44 -9.46 14.86
N ALA A 152 -18.37 -8.69 15.44
CA ALA A 152 -19.73 -9.13 15.72
C ALA A 152 -20.68 -9.04 14.50
N LEU A 153 -20.27 -8.44 13.40
CA LEU A 153 -21.09 -8.33 12.19
C LEU A 153 -21.16 -9.68 11.48
N GLN A 154 -22.33 -10.04 10.96
CA GLN A 154 -22.50 -11.27 10.20
C GLN A 154 -21.56 -11.35 8.98
N SER A 155 -21.32 -10.21 8.30
CA SER A 155 -20.38 -10.09 7.19
C SER A 155 -18.90 -10.27 7.58
N ALA A 156 -18.58 -10.23 8.87
CA ALA A 156 -17.24 -10.41 9.38
C ALA A 156 -16.89 -11.87 9.72
N CYS A 157 -17.85 -12.81 9.54
CA CYS A 157 -17.65 -14.22 9.85
C CYS A 157 -16.46 -14.80 9.06
N PRO A 158 -15.42 -15.35 9.72
CA PRO A 158 -14.25 -15.89 9.04
C PRO A 158 -14.56 -17.01 8.04
N ALA A 159 -15.56 -17.83 8.32
CA ALA A 159 -15.99 -18.92 7.43
C ALA A 159 -16.48 -18.41 6.06
N GLY A 160 -17.00 -17.18 6.00
CA GLY A 160 -17.39 -16.51 4.75
C GLY A 160 -16.23 -15.83 4.00
N LEU A 161 -15.04 -15.77 4.61
CA LEU A 161 -13.90 -15.00 4.11
C LEU A 161 -12.59 -15.82 4.09
N PRO A 162 -12.60 -17.08 3.62
CA PRO A 162 -11.43 -17.96 3.72
C PRO A 162 -10.20 -17.40 3.00
N ASN A 163 -10.38 -16.78 1.84
CA ASN A 163 -9.27 -16.19 1.07
C ASN A 163 -8.64 -15.00 1.80
N THR A 164 -9.44 -14.19 2.48
CA THR A 164 -8.95 -13.01 3.24
C THR A 164 -8.04 -13.45 4.38
N TYR A 165 -8.49 -14.39 5.19
CA TYR A 165 -7.71 -14.89 6.32
C TYR A 165 -6.46 -15.64 5.85
N SER A 166 -6.60 -16.53 4.88
CA SER A 166 -5.46 -17.24 4.29
C SER A 166 -4.41 -16.28 3.70
N ALA A 167 -4.81 -15.22 3.03
CA ALA A 167 -3.89 -14.21 2.53
C ALA A 167 -3.24 -13.42 3.67
N ALA A 168 -4.04 -12.98 4.65
CA ALA A 168 -3.55 -12.18 5.77
C ALA A 168 -2.50 -12.92 6.61
N ASP A 169 -2.65 -14.25 6.76
CA ASP A 169 -1.72 -15.07 7.55
C ASP A 169 -0.37 -15.31 6.86
N ARG A 170 -0.30 -15.15 5.54
CA ARG A 170 0.90 -15.48 4.75
C ARG A 170 1.59 -14.27 4.12
N VAL A 171 0.93 -13.11 4.04
CA VAL A 171 1.44 -11.97 3.30
C VAL A 171 2.52 -11.20 4.04
N ILE A 172 3.60 -10.86 3.33
CA ILE A 172 4.57 -9.82 3.70
C ILE A 172 4.76 -8.91 2.49
N CYS A 173 4.68 -7.61 2.70
CA CYS A 173 5.05 -6.60 1.71
C CYS A 173 6.50 -6.19 1.90
N LEU A 174 7.32 -6.38 0.87
CA LEU A 174 8.72 -6.01 0.86
C LEU A 174 8.87 -4.49 0.68
N PRO A 175 9.99 -3.90 1.13
CA PRO A 175 10.26 -2.48 0.92
C PRO A 175 10.31 -2.16 -0.57
N ILE A 176 9.54 -1.14 -0.99
CA ILE A 176 9.52 -0.67 -2.37
C ILE A 176 9.22 0.83 -2.40
N TYR A 177 10.23 1.64 -2.66
CA TYR A 177 10.09 3.09 -2.77
C TYR A 177 11.23 3.67 -3.62
N PRO A 178 11.04 4.85 -4.25
CA PRO A 178 12.10 5.51 -5.00
C PRO A 178 13.31 5.82 -4.12
N GLY A 179 14.51 5.57 -4.64
CA GLY A 179 15.76 5.77 -3.90
C GLY A 179 16.07 4.69 -2.86
N LEU A 180 15.39 3.53 -2.91
CA LEU A 180 15.82 2.36 -2.14
C LEU A 180 17.16 1.87 -2.71
N PRO A 181 18.26 1.83 -1.90
CA PRO A 181 19.58 1.42 -2.39
C PRO A 181 19.57 -0.02 -2.91
N ASP A 182 20.26 -0.28 -4.01
CA ASP A 182 20.33 -1.61 -4.62
C ASP A 182 20.91 -2.66 -3.69
N GLU A 183 21.86 -2.27 -2.83
CA GLU A 183 22.42 -3.13 -1.78
C GLU A 183 21.37 -3.61 -0.78
N VAL A 184 20.41 -2.72 -0.45
CA VAL A 184 19.28 -3.09 0.44
C VAL A 184 18.32 -4.01 -0.28
N VAL A 185 18.03 -3.76 -1.56
CA VAL A 185 17.20 -4.63 -2.40
C VAL A 185 17.81 -6.02 -2.49
N GLN A 186 19.12 -6.12 -2.70
CA GLN A 186 19.85 -7.39 -2.73
C GLN A 186 19.79 -8.08 -1.35
N THR A 187 20.03 -7.33 -0.26
CA THR A 187 19.96 -7.87 1.11
C THR A 187 18.58 -8.45 1.43
N VAL A 188 17.50 -7.84 0.94
CA VAL A 188 16.14 -8.39 1.08
C VAL A 188 16.03 -9.74 0.40
N VAL A 189 16.50 -9.84 -0.85
CA VAL A 189 16.50 -11.09 -1.62
C VAL A 189 17.33 -12.16 -0.93
N ASP A 190 18.56 -11.84 -0.53
CA ASP A 190 19.48 -12.76 0.13
C ASP A 190 18.91 -13.27 1.46
N THR A 191 18.22 -12.40 2.19
CA THR A 191 17.56 -12.78 3.45
C THR A 191 16.46 -13.81 3.23
N ILE A 192 15.72 -13.72 2.13
CA ILE A 192 14.68 -14.69 1.77
C ILE A 192 15.32 -15.96 1.22
N ALA A 193 16.29 -15.84 0.32
CA ALA A 193 16.89 -16.99 -0.36
C ALA A 193 17.70 -17.90 0.60
N ASN A 194 18.29 -17.33 1.65
CA ASN A 194 19.16 -18.03 2.59
C ASN A 194 18.52 -18.26 3.98
N ALA A 195 17.22 -18.09 4.11
CA ALA A 195 16.54 -18.38 5.38
C ALA A 195 16.51 -19.88 5.63
N SER A 196 16.96 -20.27 6.80
CA SER A 196 17.04 -21.65 7.31
C SER A 196 16.53 -21.72 8.74
#